data_ccab31a977edfffdcb22f97ad95a9fd0
#
_entry.id   ccab31a977edfffdcb22f97ad95a9fd0
#
_cell.length_a   1.000
_cell.length_b   1.000
_cell.length_c   1.000
_cell.angle_alpha   90.00
_cell.angle_beta   90.00
_cell.angle_gamma   90.00
#
_symmetry.space_group_name_H-M   'P 1'
#
loop_
_entity.id
_entity.type
_entity.pdbx_description
1 polymer ?
#
loop_
_entity_poly.entity_id
_entity_poly.type
_entity_poly.pdbx_seq_one_letter_code
_entity_poly.pdbx_strand_id
1 'polypeptide(L)'
;MTRFVALGDSITLGVGDPVAAAGQGSRRGWRGWAALLAEGLPDPSLHILATNGACSADVERDQLSQALQLRPDVASVVVGVNDTLRANFSPDRIASAAGHTVGSLCSAGAVVLTMRLPDPGRMLGVPGVMARPLARRAHQINEVMDEVAERYGTLHFDAAADAEAYDSRMWAADRLHPSERGHRLIARRFHGMLAEAGYPVAEPPDPEPSNTPPGRLAVLAWLATKGTAWVVRRSTDLVPSLVGMAIREWREGTADPASCGAPGVRLDVPGLDVPDLDVPNLAEAAEAG
;
A
#
# COMPACT_ATOMS: atom_id res chain seq x y z
N MET A 1 0.04 25.65 3.29
CA MET A 1 -1.01 24.63 3.14
C MET A 1 -0.46 23.49 2.31
N THR A 2 -0.36 22.28 2.87
CA THR A 2 0.14 21.06 2.21
C THR A 2 -1.02 20.22 1.72
N ARG A 3 -1.17 20.06 0.41
CA ARG A 3 -2.21 19.20 -0.19
C ARG A 3 -1.67 17.78 -0.27
N PHE A 4 -2.20 16.91 0.59
CA PHE A 4 -1.88 15.50 0.57
C PHE A 4 -3.02 14.71 -0.08
N VAL A 5 -2.73 14.00 -1.17
CA VAL A 5 -3.70 13.16 -1.88
C VAL A 5 -3.27 11.71 -1.80
N ALA A 6 -4.11 10.88 -1.18
CA ALA A 6 -3.82 9.47 -0.92
C ALA A 6 -4.62 8.57 -1.88
N LEU A 7 -3.90 7.92 -2.81
CA LEU A 7 -4.42 6.94 -3.76
C LEU A 7 -4.12 5.52 -3.25
N GLY A 8 -4.96 4.58 -3.59
CA GLY A 8 -4.75 3.17 -3.25
C GLY A 8 -6.03 2.40 -2.99
N ASP A 9 -5.92 1.45 -2.08
CA ASP A 9 -6.98 0.50 -1.74
C ASP A 9 -7.48 0.65 -0.30
N SER A 10 -8.00 -0.43 0.28
CA SER A 10 -8.52 -0.45 1.65
C SER A 10 -7.49 -0.10 2.73
N ILE A 11 -6.20 -0.34 2.50
CA ILE A 11 -5.12 0.02 3.43
C ILE A 11 -5.02 1.55 3.50
N THR A 12 -5.05 2.23 2.37
CA THR A 12 -5.02 3.69 2.31
C THR A 12 -6.33 4.32 2.80
N LEU A 13 -7.46 3.64 2.55
CA LEU A 13 -8.77 4.05 3.11
C LEU A 13 -8.81 3.98 4.65
N GLY A 14 -7.87 3.26 5.28
CA GLY A 14 -7.74 3.15 6.73
C GLY A 14 -8.48 1.97 7.36
N VAL A 15 -8.91 0.98 6.56
CA VAL A 15 -9.61 -0.20 7.08
C VAL A 15 -8.76 -0.90 8.14
N GLY A 16 -9.34 -1.13 9.31
CA GLY A 16 -8.65 -1.70 10.48
C GLY A 16 -8.38 -0.70 11.61
N ASP A 17 -8.52 0.62 11.35
CA ASP A 17 -8.43 1.70 12.35
C ASP A 17 -9.78 2.43 12.48
N PRO A 18 -10.75 1.87 13.24
CA PRO A 18 -12.08 2.45 13.33
C PRO A 18 -12.08 3.71 14.17
N VAL A 19 -12.74 4.75 13.69
CA VAL A 19 -13.06 5.96 14.49
C VAL A 19 -14.31 5.68 15.30
N ALA A 20 -14.28 6.00 16.60
CA ALA A 20 -15.49 5.99 17.42
C ALA A 20 -16.52 6.94 16.81
N ALA A 21 -17.74 6.44 16.57
CA ALA A 21 -18.80 7.27 16.04
C ALA A 21 -19.11 8.42 17.02
N ALA A 22 -18.86 9.64 16.60
CA ALA A 22 -19.26 10.83 17.35
C ALA A 22 -20.76 11.06 17.19
N GLY A 23 -21.57 10.52 18.12
CA GLY A 23 -23.02 10.75 18.20
C GLY A 23 -23.90 9.72 17.45
N GLN A 24 -25.18 9.70 17.81
CA GLN A 24 -26.22 8.88 17.15
C GLN A 24 -26.36 9.32 15.68
N GLY A 25 -26.11 8.41 14.74
CA GLY A 25 -26.25 8.64 13.30
C GLY A 25 -24.95 8.84 12.52
N SER A 26 -23.79 8.98 13.16
CA SER A 26 -22.50 9.00 12.49
C SER A 26 -22.17 7.63 11.90
N ARG A 27 -21.87 7.57 10.59
CA ARG A 27 -21.31 6.37 9.96
C ARG A 27 -19.96 6.10 10.61
N ARG A 28 -19.71 4.85 11.03
CA ARG A 28 -18.37 4.41 11.43
C ARG A 28 -17.42 4.65 10.26
N GLY A 29 -16.48 5.57 10.45
CA GLY A 29 -15.41 5.84 9.50
C GLY A 29 -14.14 5.10 9.86
N TRP A 30 -13.17 5.20 8.99
CA TRP A 30 -11.81 4.75 9.21
C TRP A 30 -10.91 5.98 9.28
N ARG A 31 -9.90 5.98 10.17
CA ARG A 31 -8.86 7.02 10.22
C ARG A 31 -7.70 6.64 9.28
N GLY A 32 -6.98 5.62 9.65
CA GLY A 32 -5.88 5.06 8.87
C GLY A 32 -4.61 5.91 8.82
N TRP A 33 -3.59 5.35 8.19
CA TRP A 33 -2.25 5.93 8.14
C TRP A 33 -2.19 7.27 7.39
N ALA A 34 -3.02 7.46 6.35
CA ALA A 34 -3.01 8.69 5.58
C ALA A 34 -3.49 9.90 6.40
N ALA A 35 -4.54 9.71 7.24
CA ALA A 35 -5.00 10.75 8.15
C ALA A 35 -3.97 11.01 9.26
N LEU A 36 -3.38 9.97 9.82
CA LEU A 36 -2.32 10.09 10.82
C LEU A 36 -1.07 10.81 10.27
N LEU A 37 -0.66 10.52 9.04
CA LEU A 37 0.45 11.22 8.39
C LEU A 37 0.09 12.69 8.15
N ALA A 38 -1.12 12.99 7.71
CA ALA A 38 -1.58 14.35 7.46
C ALA A 38 -1.48 15.22 8.73
N GLU A 39 -1.78 14.67 9.92
CA GLU A 39 -1.64 15.38 11.20
C GLU A 39 -0.17 15.85 11.45
N GLY A 40 0.81 15.15 10.89
CA GLY A 40 2.24 15.49 10.96
C GLY A 40 2.73 16.39 9.81
N LEU A 41 1.85 16.90 8.94
CA LEU A 41 2.20 17.83 7.88
C LEU A 41 1.80 19.28 8.23
N PRO A 42 2.50 20.30 7.73
CA PRO A 42 2.16 21.69 8.01
C PRO A 42 0.89 22.11 7.26
N ASP A 43 -0.10 22.59 7.98
CA ASP A 43 -1.39 23.08 7.45
C ASP A 43 -1.99 22.14 6.40
N PRO A 44 -2.35 20.88 6.78
CA PRO A 44 -2.67 19.82 5.83
C PRO A 44 -4.08 19.96 5.23
N SER A 45 -4.19 19.69 3.93
CA SER A 45 -5.46 19.44 3.23
C SER A 45 -5.43 18.02 2.69
N LEU A 46 -6.05 17.08 3.40
CA LEU A 46 -6.06 15.65 3.04
C LEU A 46 -7.23 15.30 2.13
N HIS A 47 -6.93 14.61 1.05
CA HIS A 47 -7.90 14.01 0.13
C HIS A 47 -7.61 12.51 -0.02
N ILE A 48 -8.51 11.64 0.44
CA ILE A 48 -8.39 10.20 0.29
C ILE A 48 -9.26 9.77 -0.89
N LEU A 49 -8.63 9.36 -1.98
CA LEU A 49 -9.28 8.85 -3.20
C LEU A 49 -9.34 7.32 -3.22
N ALA A 50 -8.68 6.69 -2.27
CA ALA A 50 -8.60 5.24 -2.15
C ALA A 50 -9.96 4.57 -2.07
N THR A 51 -10.09 3.40 -2.70
CA THR A 51 -11.32 2.61 -2.71
C THR A 51 -11.07 1.17 -2.30
N ASN A 52 -12.02 0.60 -1.55
CA ASN A 52 -11.88 -0.77 -1.04
C ASN A 52 -11.79 -1.79 -2.18
N GLY A 53 -10.73 -2.60 -2.19
CA GLY A 53 -10.56 -3.67 -3.17
C GLY A 53 -9.96 -3.23 -4.50
N ALA A 54 -9.52 -1.96 -4.62
CA ALA A 54 -8.88 -1.45 -5.83
C ALA A 54 -7.58 -2.20 -6.15
N CYS A 55 -7.37 -2.52 -7.41
CA CYS A 55 -6.12 -2.97 -8.00
C CYS A 55 -5.36 -1.78 -8.62
N SER A 56 -4.12 -2.00 -9.02
CA SER A 56 -3.29 -0.95 -9.67
C SER A 56 -3.98 -0.29 -10.86
N ALA A 57 -4.64 -1.09 -11.72
CA ALA A 57 -5.41 -0.58 -12.85
C ALA A 57 -6.65 0.23 -12.45
N ASP A 58 -7.26 -0.05 -11.31
CA ASP A 58 -8.39 0.73 -10.79
C ASP A 58 -7.92 2.08 -10.25
N VAL A 59 -6.75 2.13 -9.61
CA VAL A 59 -6.12 3.38 -9.14
C VAL A 59 -5.82 4.28 -10.32
N GLU A 60 -5.20 3.77 -11.39
CA GLU A 60 -4.94 4.51 -12.61
C GLU A 60 -6.22 5.06 -13.23
N ARG A 61 -7.21 4.20 -13.45
CA ARG A 61 -8.44 4.54 -14.16
C ARG A 61 -9.34 5.52 -13.39
N ASP A 62 -9.53 5.28 -12.09
CA ASP A 62 -10.60 5.92 -11.31
C ASP A 62 -10.10 7.01 -10.37
N GLN A 63 -8.81 6.98 -9.96
CA GLN A 63 -8.28 7.90 -8.95
C GLN A 63 -7.30 8.93 -9.50
N LEU A 64 -6.47 8.58 -10.50
CA LEU A 64 -5.39 9.42 -11.00
C LEU A 64 -5.88 10.78 -11.54
N SER A 65 -6.91 10.78 -12.38
CA SER A 65 -7.42 12.03 -12.96
C SER A 65 -7.87 13.03 -11.88
N GLN A 66 -8.56 12.55 -10.87
CA GLN A 66 -8.99 13.38 -9.73
C GLN A 66 -7.80 13.85 -8.90
N ALA A 67 -6.81 12.98 -8.68
CA ALA A 67 -5.59 13.34 -7.96
C ALA A 67 -4.85 14.50 -8.64
N LEU A 68 -4.67 14.43 -9.95
CA LEU A 68 -4.01 15.49 -10.74
C LEU A 68 -4.78 16.82 -10.69
N GLN A 69 -6.12 16.78 -10.71
CA GLN A 69 -6.95 17.99 -10.55
C GLN A 69 -6.75 18.67 -9.21
N LEU A 70 -6.50 17.90 -8.16
CA LEU A 70 -6.21 18.40 -6.81
C LEU A 70 -4.82 19.04 -6.68
N ARG A 71 -3.91 18.82 -7.64
CA ARG A 71 -2.52 19.33 -7.64
C ARG A 71 -1.82 19.06 -6.32
N PRO A 72 -1.54 17.82 -5.98
CA PRO A 72 -0.94 17.47 -4.69
C PRO A 72 0.48 18.02 -4.54
N ASP A 73 0.82 18.48 -3.34
CA ASP A 73 2.21 18.73 -2.94
C ASP A 73 2.85 17.41 -2.48
N VAL A 74 2.07 16.55 -1.82
CA VAL A 74 2.43 15.16 -1.47
C VAL A 74 1.35 14.24 -2.00
N ALA A 75 1.73 13.15 -2.65
CA ALA A 75 0.80 12.09 -3.06
C ALA A 75 1.27 10.74 -2.53
N SER A 76 0.37 9.79 -2.39
CA SER A 76 0.76 8.41 -2.11
C SER A 76 0.08 7.44 -3.06
N VAL A 77 0.80 6.37 -3.44
CA VAL A 77 0.27 5.25 -4.23
C VAL A 77 0.62 3.96 -3.50
N VAL A 78 -0.32 3.48 -2.69
CA VAL A 78 -0.18 2.24 -1.90
C VAL A 78 -1.25 1.26 -2.35
N VAL A 79 -0.85 0.30 -3.18
CA VAL A 79 -1.72 -0.66 -3.86
C VAL A 79 -0.95 -1.95 -4.19
N GLY A 80 -1.65 -3.02 -4.54
CA GLY A 80 -1.03 -4.25 -5.03
C GLY A 80 -1.49 -5.51 -4.30
N VAL A 81 -1.91 -5.42 -3.03
CA VAL A 81 -2.42 -6.59 -2.29
C VAL A 81 -3.58 -7.24 -3.04
N ASN A 82 -4.51 -6.44 -3.56
CA ASN A 82 -5.65 -6.96 -4.32
C ASN A 82 -5.24 -7.56 -5.65
N ASP A 83 -4.19 -7.03 -6.29
CA ASP A 83 -3.64 -7.60 -7.54
C ASP A 83 -3.14 -9.03 -7.31
N THR A 84 -2.48 -9.32 -6.17
CA THR A 84 -2.03 -10.69 -5.84
C THR A 84 -3.17 -11.70 -5.80
N LEU A 85 -4.38 -11.25 -5.52
CA LEU A 85 -5.57 -12.07 -5.34
C LEU A 85 -6.38 -12.28 -6.61
N ARG A 86 -6.01 -11.64 -7.74
CA ARG A 86 -6.75 -11.73 -8.99
C ARG A 86 -6.31 -12.92 -9.85
N ALA A 87 -7.27 -13.55 -10.54
CA ALA A 87 -6.99 -14.65 -11.45
C ALA A 87 -6.16 -14.19 -12.68
N ASN A 88 -6.38 -12.96 -13.13
CA ASN A 88 -5.69 -12.31 -14.24
C ASN A 88 -4.45 -11.51 -13.80
N PHE A 89 -3.75 -11.95 -12.76
CA PHE A 89 -2.50 -11.34 -12.29
C PHE A 89 -1.48 -11.23 -13.43
N SER A 90 -0.93 -10.03 -13.63
CA SER A 90 0.08 -9.74 -14.65
C SER A 90 0.99 -8.62 -14.17
N PRO A 91 2.27 -8.92 -13.88
CA PRO A 91 3.27 -7.91 -13.49
C PRO A 91 3.38 -6.78 -14.50
N ASP A 92 3.38 -7.07 -15.81
CA ASP A 92 3.49 -6.04 -16.86
C ASP A 92 2.34 -5.03 -16.82
N ARG A 93 1.12 -5.50 -16.59
CA ARG A 93 -0.06 -4.62 -16.47
C ARG A 93 0.00 -3.77 -15.19
N ILE A 94 0.51 -4.36 -14.11
CA ILE A 94 0.71 -3.64 -12.84
C ILE A 94 1.80 -2.58 -13.04
N ALA A 95 2.92 -2.93 -13.69
CA ALA A 95 4.00 -2.02 -14.02
C ALA A 95 3.54 -0.84 -14.87
N SER A 96 2.74 -1.10 -15.91
CA SER A 96 2.17 -0.05 -16.74
C SER A 96 1.28 0.90 -15.93
N ALA A 97 0.33 0.37 -15.14
CA ALA A 97 -0.61 1.17 -14.38
C ALA A 97 0.08 1.96 -13.24
N ALA A 98 0.96 1.30 -12.49
CA ALA A 98 1.71 1.95 -11.40
C ALA A 98 2.68 2.99 -11.95
N GLY A 99 3.42 2.66 -13.02
CA GLY A 99 4.36 3.56 -13.67
C GLY A 99 3.67 4.81 -14.23
N HIS A 100 2.52 4.65 -14.90
CA HIS A 100 1.74 5.80 -15.39
C HIS A 100 1.19 6.65 -14.23
N THR A 101 0.65 6.02 -13.20
CA THR A 101 0.10 6.73 -12.03
C THR A 101 1.18 7.53 -11.31
N VAL A 102 2.28 6.89 -10.92
CA VAL A 102 3.38 7.51 -10.19
C VAL A 102 4.06 8.57 -11.04
N GLY A 103 4.40 8.23 -12.30
CA GLY A 103 5.06 9.16 -13.23
C GLY A 103 4.24 10.42 -13.48
N SER A 104 2.91 10.30 -13.62
CA SER A 104 2.03 11.47 -13.79
C SER A 104 2.01 12.37 -12.56
N LEU A 105 1.98 11.79 -11.35
CA LEU A 105 2.01 12.55 -10.09
C LEU A 105 3.36 13.25 -9.88
N CYS A 106 4.47 12.57 -10.15
CA CYS A 106 5.81 13.16 -10.09
C CYS A 106 5.96 14.28 -11.13
N SER A 107 5.48 14.07 -12.36
CA SER A 107 5.49 15.09 -13.42
C SER A 107 4.65 16.32 -13.09
N ALA A 108 3.61 16.15 -12.26
CA ALA A 108 2.82 17.25 -11.72
C ALA A 108 3.49 17.98 -10.54
N GLY A 109 4.70 17.57 -10.12
CA GLY A 109 5.49 18.19 -9.06
C GLY A 109 5.21 17.66 -7.64
N ALA A 110 4.48 16.56 -7.51
CA ALA A 110 4.22 15.98 -6.19
C ALA A 110 5.42 15.17 -5.67
N VAL A 111 5.70 15.26 -4.37
CA VAL A 111 6.51 14.24 -3.67
C VAL A 111 5.64 12.99 -3.53
N VAL A 112 6.07 11.87 -4.12
CA VAL A 112 5.25 10.65 -4.15
C VAL A 112 5.77 9.60 -3.16
N LEU A 113 4.85 9.08 -2.35
CA LEU A 113 5.09 8.01 -1.37
C LEU A 113 4.62 6.68 -1.96
N THR A 114 5.48 5.68 -1.94
CA THR A 114 5.17 4.32 -2.38
C THR A 114 5.62 3.30 -1.32
N MET A 115 5.18 2.05 -1.42
CA MET A 115 5.49 1.05 -0.40
C MET A 115 5.61 -0.35 -1.01
N ARG A 116 6.63 -1.11 -0.58
CA ARG A 116 6.69 -2.55 -0.79
C ARG A 116 5.67 -3.25 0.10
N LEU A 117 5.04 -4.29 -0.43
CA LEU A 117 4.11 -5.12 0.32
C LEU A 117 4.88 -6.09 1.22
N PRO A 118 4.52 -6.24 2.51
CA PRO A 118 5.03 -7.33 3.32
C PRO A 118 4.55 -8.68 2.79
N ASP A 119 5.30 -9.75 3.10
CA ASP A 119 4.97 -11.13 2.65
C ASP A 119 3.61 -11.59 3.23
N PRO A 120 2.58 -11.76 2.35
CA PRO A 120 1.25 -12.16 2.82
C PRO A 120 1.23 -13.55 3.45
N GLY A 121 2.14 -14.44 3.07
CA GLY A 121 2.24 -15.79 3.66
C GLY A 121 2.65 -15.72 5.13
N ARG A 122 3.60 -14.83 5.47
CA ARG A 122 4.03 -14.59 6.85
C ARG A 122 2.95 -13.88 7.67
N MET A 123 2.24 -12.91 7.05
CA MET A 123 1.17 -12.16 7.72
C MET A 123 -0.03 -13.03 8.06
N LEU A 124 -0.51 -13.82 7.09
CA LEU A 124 -1.72 -14.61 7.21
C LEU A 124 -1.51 -15.88 8.05
N GLY A 125 -0.27 -16.34 8.21
CA GLY A 125 0.02 -17.61 8.87
C GLY A 125 -0.60 -18.82 8.18
N VAL A 126 -0.80 -18.75 6.85
CA VAL A 126 -1.38 -19.85 6.06
C VAL A 126 -0.35 -20.96 5.79
N PRO A 127 -0.81 -22.22 5.55
CA PRO A 127 0.10 -23.32 5.20
C PRO A 127 0.99 -22.98 4.01
N GLY A 128 2.26 -23.43 4.03
CA GLY A 128 3.28 -23.09 3.03
C GLY A 128 2.85 -23.32 1.58
N VAL A 129 2.04 -24.35 1.29
CA VAL A 129 1.49 -24.63 -0.05
C VAL A 129 0.64 -23.46 -0.57
N MET A 130 -0.08 -22.76 0.31
CA MET A 130 -0.89 -21.60 -0.06
C MET A 130 -0.10 -20.28 0.07
N ALA A 131 0.87 -20.24 0.99
CA ALA A 131 1.70 -19.06 1.21
C ALA A 131 2.61 -18.76 0.03
N ARG A 132 3.27 -19.79 -0.55
CA ARG A 132 4.26 -19.64 -1.64
C ARG A 132 3.75 -18.90 -2.87
N PRO A 133 2.57 -19.25 -3.45
CA PRO A 133 2.05 -18.53 -4.63
C PRO A 133 1.77 -17.05 -4.33
N LEU A 134 1.24 -16.74 -3.14
CA LEU A 134 0.98 -15.36 -2.73
C LEU A 134 2.27 -14.58 -2.50
N ALA A 135 3.25 -15.20 -1.83
CA ALA A 135 4.56 -14.61 -1.60
C ALA A 135 5.29 -14.30 -2.91
N ARG A 136 5.23 -15.22 -3.89
CA ARG A 136 5.81 -15.01 -5.22
C ARG A 136 5.16 -13.83 -5.95
N ARG A 137 3.83 -13.72 -5.94
CA ARG A 137 3.13 -12.58 -6.55
C ARG A 137 3.43 -11.26 -5.84
N ALA A 138 3.48 -11.27 -4.50
CA ALA A 138 3.87 -10.09 -3.75
C ALA A 138 5.31 -9.66 -4.06
N HIS A 139 6.23 -10.62 -4.22
CA HIS A 139 7.60 -10.35 -4.63
C HIS A 139 7.65 -9.69 -6.02
N GLN A 140 6.92 -10.22 -7.00
CA GLN A 140 6.84 -9.63 -8.35
C GLN A 140 6.25 -8.21 -8.33
N ILE A 141 5.24 -7.93 -7.47
CA ILE A 141 4.74 -6.56 -7.29
C ILE A 141 5.81 -5.66 -6.67
N ASN A 142 6.54 -6.18 -5.68
CA ASN A 142 7.61 -5.41 -5.04
C ASN A 142 8.72 -5.07 -6.03
N GLU A 143 9.12 -6.02 -6.91
CA GLU A 143 10.07 -5.74 -7.99
C GLU A 143 9.56 -4.62 -8.91
N VAL A 144 8.30 -4.68 -9.32
CA VAL A 144 7.68 -3.60 -10.12
C VAL A 144 7.70 -2.27 -9.38
N MET A 145 7.35 -2.25 -8.09
CA MET A 145 7.32 -1.01 -7.30
C MET A 145 8.71 -0.46 -7.01
N ASP A 146 9.73 -1.33 -6.87
CA ASP A 146 11.12 -0.93 -6.75
C ASP A 146 11.60 -0.22 -8.04
N GLU A 147 11.32 -0.80 -9.22
CA GLU A 147 11.66 -0.19 -10.52
C GLU A 147 10.94 1.16 -10.73
N VAL A 148 9.66 1.23 -10.35
CA VAL A 148 8.89 2.49 -10.41
C VAL A 148 9.47 3.52 -9.45
N ALA A 149 9.84 3.12 -8.24
CA ALA A 149 10.41 4.01 -7.24
C ALA A 149 11.77 4.56 -7.67
N GLU A 150 12.65 3.70 -8.19
CA GLU A 150 13.95 4.08 -8.72
C GLU A 150 13.80 5.04 -9.92
N ARG A 151 12.91 4.71 -10.86
CA ARG A 151 12.70 5.52 -12.08
C ARG A 151 12.19 6.93 -11.80
N TYR A 152 11.31 7.10 -10.83
CA TYR A 152 10.64 8.38 -10.56
C TYR A 152 11.12 9.07 -9.27
N GLY A 153 12.07 8.48 -8.55
CA GLY A 153 12.63 9.07 -7.32
C GLY A 153 11.61 9.20 -6.19
N THR A 154 10.74 8.20 -6.01
CA THR A 154 9.72 8.26 -4.94
C THR A 154 10.31 7.97 -3.57
N LEU A 155 9.67 8.44 -2.52
CA LEU A 155 9.94 7.99 -1.16
C LEU A 155 9.31 6.61 -0.95
N HIS A 156 10.14 5.55 -1.00
CA HIS A 156 9.70 4.17 -1.10
C HIS A 156 9.94 3.39 0.20
N PHE A 157 8.88 3.15 0.97
CA PHE A 157 8.96 2.41 2.23
C PHE A 157 9.06 0.91 2.01
N ASP A 158 10.16 0.29 2.45
CA ASP A 158 10.32 -1.18 2.41
C ASP A 158 9.63 -1.85 3.61
N ALA A 159 8.31 -2.04 3.53
CA ALA A 159 7.57 -2.77 4.54
C ALA A 159 7.84 -4.29 4.51
N ALA A 160 8.41 -4.81 3.42
CA ALA A 160 8.79 -6.22 3.33
C ALA A 160 10.01 -6.55 4.19
N ALA A 161 10.94 -5.61 4.36
CA ALA A 161 12.12 -5.75 5.21
C ALA A 161 11.90 -5.26 6.64
N ASP A 162 10.83 -4.50 6.91
CA ASP A 162 10.55 -3.99 8.25
C ASP A 162 10.06 -5.11 9.19
N ALA A 163 10.89 -5.46 10.18
CA ALA A 163 10.58 -6.51 11.14
C ALA A 163 9.31 -6.23 11.94
N GLU A 164 9.01 -4.96 12.24
CA GLU A 164 7.80 -4.56 12.96
C GLU A 164 6.53 -4.86 12.17
N ALA A 165 6.58 -4.79 10.83
CA ALA A 165 5.44 -5.11 9.96
C ALA A 165 4.94 -6.56 10.13
N TYR A 166 5.77 -7.47 10.68
CA TYR A 166 5.41 -8.87 10.92
C TYR A 166 4.94 -9.15 12.34
N ASP A 167 4.95 -8.16 13.23
CA ASP A 167 4.32 -8.33 14.55
C ASP A 167 2.80 -8.47 14.39
N SER A 168 2.27 -9.52 14.99
CA SER A 168 0.85 -9.83 14.93
C SER A 168 -0.07 -8.70 15.42
N ARG A 169 0.43 -7.81 16.26
CA ARG A 169 -0.29 -6.65 16.78
C ARG A 169 -0.48 -5.53 15.75
N MET A 170 0.34 -5.54 14.68
CA MET A 170 0.21 -4.58 13.58
C MET A 170 -0.97 -4.88 12.65
N TRP A 171 -1.59 -6.05 12.80
CA TRP A 171 -2.66 -6.51 11.92
C TRP A 171 -4.00 -6.60 12.66
N ALA A 172 -5.07 -6.23 11.97
CA ALA A 172 -6.44 -6.41 12.44
C ALA A 172 -6.82 -7.90 12.54
N ALA A 173 -8.01 -8.19 13.02
CA ALA A 173 -8.48 -9.57 13.22
C ALA A 173 -8.48 -10.41 11.93
N ASP A 174 -8.64 -9.78 10.76
CA ASP A 174 -8.64 -10.43 9.44
C ASP A 174 -7.24 -10.73 8.91
N ARG A 175 -6.19 -10.26 9.56
CA ARG A 175 -4.79 -10.41 9.15
C ARG A 175 -4.45 -9.86 7.75
N LEU A 176 -5.36 -9.11 7.14
CA LEU A 176 -5.20 -8.50 5.82
C LEU A 176 -5.02 -6.99 5.92
N HIS A 177 -5.72 -6.37 6.86
CA HIS A 177 -5.64 -4.93 7.06
C HIS A 177 -4.77 -4.60 8.28
N PRO A 178 -4.02 -3.50 8.25
CA PRO A 178 -3.31 -3.01 9.42
C PRO A 178 -4.30 -2.72 10.55
N SER A 179 -3.91 -3.02 11.79
CA SER A 179 -4.59 -2.49 12.98
C SER A 179 -4.30 -0.99 13.14
N GLU A 180 -4.91 -0.32 14.11
CA GLU A 180 -4.52 1.05 14.45
C GLU A 180 -3.00 1.17 14.64
N ARG A 181 -2.36 0.21 15.32
CA ARG A 181 -0.91 0.17 15.53
C ARG A 181 -0.14 0.03 14.21
N GLY A 182 -0.63 -0.80 13.29
CA GLY A 182 -0.05 -0.94 11.96
C GLY A 182 -0.19 0.33 11.12
N HIS A 183 -1.34 1.00 11.18
CA HIS A 183 -1.53 2.29 10.51
C HIS A 183 -0.60 3.37 11.07
N ARG A 184 -0.39 3.41 12.39
CA ARG A 184 0.58 4.33 13.02
C ARG A 184 2.01 4.02 12.59
N LEU A 185 2.39 2.75 12.47
CA LEU A 185 3.71 2.37 11.94
C LEU A 185 3.92 2.92 10.53
N ILE A 186 2.99 2.68 9.59
CA ILE A 186 3.08 3.17 8.21
C ILE A 186 3.19 4.70 8.19
N ALA A 187 2.34 5.42 8.94
CA ALA A 187 2.36 6.87 9.01
C ALA A 187 3.70 7.40 9.53
N ARG A 188 4.27 6.81 10.56
CA ARG A 188 5.57 7.19 11.12
C ARG A 188 6.73 6.92 10.17
N ARG A 189 6.72 5.82 9.43
CA ARG A 189 7.74 5.51 8.43
C ARG A 189 7.73 6.55 7.31
N PHE A 190 6.56 6.85 6.74
CA PHE A 190 6.46 7.91 5.73
C PHE A 190 6.78 9.30 6.27
N HIS A 191 6.39 9.62 7.51
CA HIS A 191 6.77 10.88 8.14
C HIS A 191 8.30 11.02 8.27
N GLY A 192 8.99 9.97 8.74
CA GLY A 192 10.45 9.95 8.82
C GLY A 192 11.12 10.14 7.47
N MET A 193 10.63 9.44 6.43
CA MET A 193 11.16 9.58 5.07
C MET A 193 10.97 10.98 4.48
N LEU A 194 9.82 11.61 4.74
CA LEU A 194 9.59 13.01 4.35
C LEU A 194 10.56 13.96 5.06
N ALA A 195 10.77 13.76 6.37
CA ALA A 195 11.73 14.57 7.15
C ALA A 195 13.18 14.38 6.65
N GLU A 196 13.59 13.13 6.39
CA GLU A 196 14.93 12.82 5.85
C GLU A 196 15.14 13.39 4.44
N ALA A 197 14.08 13.48 3.64
CA ALA A 197 14.11 14.13 2.33
C ALA A 197 14.05 15.67 2.40
N GLY A 198 14.05 16.25 3.59
CA GLY A 198 13.99 17.70 3.79
C GLY A 198 12.60 18.31 3.59
N TYR A 199 11.55 17.49 3.48
CA TYR A 199 10.18 18.01 3.40
C TYR A 199 9.75 18.56 4.76
N PRO A 200 9.09 19.73 4.81
CA PRO A 200 8.61 20.29 6.09
C PRO A 200 7.61 19.36 6.76
N VAL A 201 7.90 18.94 7.98
CA VAL A 201 7.02 18.11 8.81
C VAL A 201 6.85 18.72 10.19
N ALA A 202 5.72 18.41 10.84
CA ALA A 202 5.47 18.73 12.24
C ALA A 202 5.84 17.51 13.12
N GLU A 203 5.26 17.40 14.32
CA GLU A 203 5.48 16.27 15.21
C GLU A 203 5.04 14.94 14.57
N PRO A 204 5.83 13.87 14.73
CA PRO A 204 5.45 12.57 14.19
C PRO A 204 4.21 12.02 14.89
N PRO A 205 3.39 11.22 14.20
CA PRO A 205 2.25 10.54 14.82
C PRO A 205 2.66 9.72 16.04
N ASP A 206 1.86 9.78 17.13
CA ASP A 206 2.08 8.99 18.34
C ASP A 206 2.15 7.48 17.99
N PRO A 207 3.14 6.71 18.45
CA PRO A 207 3.23 5.28 18.22
C PRO A 207 2.14 4.48 18.95
N GLU A 208 1.62 5.00 20.07
CA GLU A 208 0.65 4.27 20.87
C GLU A 208 -0.78 4.41 20.33
N PRO A 209 -1.52 3.29 20.22
CA PRO A 209 -2.90 3.31 19.76
C PRO A 209 -3.81 4.03 20.76
N SER A 210 -4.77 4.80 20.24
CA SER A 210 -5.78 5.50 21.03
C SER A 210 -6.92 4.59 21.46
N ASN A 211 -7.17 3.51 20.68
CA ASN A 211 -8.25 2.57 20.96
C ASN A 211 -7.73 1.34 21.71
N THR A 212 -8.55 0.83 22.64
CA THR A 212 -8.27 -0.45 23.27
C THR A 212 -8.33 -1.58 22.23
N PRO A 213 -7.30 -2.43 22.10
CA PRO A 213 -7.33 -3.54 21.16
C PRO A 213 -8.53 -4.46 21.42
N PRO A 214 -9.17 -5.00 20.37
CA PRO A 214 -10.28 -5.91 20.54
C PRO A 214 -9.83 -7.15 21.33
N GLY A 215 -10.59 -7.53 22.35
CA GLY A 215 -10.31 -8.74 23.14
C GLY A 215 -10.37 -10.01 22.29
N ARG A 216 -9.70 -11.09 22.74
CA ARG A 216 -9.64 -12.38 22.01
C ARG A 216 -11.02 -12.93 21.62
N LEU A 217 -12.03 -12.79 22.51
CA LEU A 217 -13.40 -13.20 22.22
C LEU A 217 -14.06 -12.36 21.12
N ALA A 218 -13.80 -11.06 21.08
CA ALA A 218 -14.31 -10.18 20.02
C ALA A 218 -13.69 -10.55 18.66
N VAL A 219 -12.39 -10.88 18.62
CA VAL A 219 -11.70 -11.36 17.42
C VAL A 219 -12.29 -12.69 16.95
N LEU A 220 -12.50 -13.66 17.85
CA LEU A 220 -13.12 -14.95 17.51
C LEU A 220 -14.55 -14.79 17.02
N ALA A 221 -15.36 -13.95 17.68
CA ALA A 221 -16.71 -13.66 17.24
C ALA A 221 -16.74 -12.98 15.86
N TRP A 222 -15.81 -12.08 15.59
CA TRP A 222 -15.66 -11.46 14.28
C TRP A 222 -15.28 -12.48 13.20
N LEU A 223 -14.30 -13.34 13.47
CA LEU A 223 -13.88 -14.42 12.56
C LEU A 223 -15.03 -15.39 12.28
N ALA A 224 -15.80 -15.78 13.31
CA ALA A 224 -16.92 -16.69 13.15
C ALA A 224 -18.12 -16.11 12.37
N THR A 225 -18.29 -14.79 12.36
CA THR A 225 -19.45 -14.12 11.73
C THR A 225 -19.07 -13.41 10.44
N LYS A 226 -18.32 -12.31 10.54
CA LYS A 226 -17.97 -11.45 9.40
C LYS A 226 -16.80 -12.01 8.60
N GLY A 227 -15.82 -12.63 9.27
CA GLY A 227 -14.68 -13.29 8.62
C GLY A 227 -15.14 -14.44 7.74
N THR A 228 -16.06 -15.29 8.24
CA THR A 228 -16.63 -16.39 7.44
C THR A 228 -17.41 -15.86 6.24
N ALA A 229 -18.23 -14.83 6.41
CA ALA A 229 -18.95 -14.22 5.29
C ALA A 229 -18.01 -13.59 4.24
N TRP A 230 -16.90 -13.00 4.70
CA TRP A 230 -15.88 -12.47 3.82
C TRP A 230 -15.15 -13.60 3.06
N VAL A 231 -14.73 -14.66 3.76
CA VAL A 231 -14.11 -15.86 3.16
C VAL A 231 -15.05 -16.49 2.13
N VAL A 232 -16.33 -16.63 2.44
CA VAL A 232 -17.32 -17.20 1.51
C VAL A 232 -17.50 -16.33 0.27
N ARG A 233 -17.57 -14.99 0.40
CA ARG A 233 -17.64 -14.10 -0.76
C ARG A 233 -16.37 -14.12 -1.60
N ARG A 234 -15.21 -14.26 -0.97
CA ARG A 234 -13.92 -14.35 -1.67
C ARG A 234 -13.59 -15.75 -2.12
N SER A 235 -14.20 -16.79 -1.51
CA SER A 235 -13.94 -18.18 -1.90
C SER A 235 -14.39 -18.50 -3.32
N THR A 236 -15.37 -17.79 -3.86
CA THR A 236 -15.78 -17.93 -5.26
C THR A 236 -14.72 -17.43 -6.25
N ASP A 237 -13.93 -16.42 -5.87
CA ASP A 237 -12.91 -15.81 -6.74
C ASP A 237 -11.49 -16.26 -6.36
N LEU A 238 -11.20 -16.30 -5.06
CA LEU A 238 -9.88 -16.52 -4.51
C LEU A 238 -9.53 -18.01 -4.42
N VAL A 239 -10.42 -18.82 -3.87
CA VAL A 239 -10.12 -20.25 -3.64
C VAL A 239 -9.89 -21.01 -4.95
N PRO A 240 -10.69 -20.87 -6.02
CA PRO A 240 -10.38 -21.47 -7.31
C PRO A 240 -9.04 -21.00 -7.88
N SER A 241 -8.71 -19.72 -7.71
CA SER A 241 -7.45 -19.15 -8.16
C SER A 241 -6.26 -19.70 -7.35
N LEU A 242 -6.35 -19.77 -6.03
CA LEU A 242 -5.32 -20.34 -5.16
C LEU A 242 -5.14 -21.86 -5.38
N VAL A 243 -6.23 -22.60 -5.49
CA VAL A 243 -6.20 -24.04 -5.80
C VAL A 243 -5.61 -24.28 -7.19
N GLY A 244 -6.01 -23.50 -8.18
CA GLY A 244 -5.46 -23.57 -9.53
C GLY A 244 -3.95 -23.25 -9.58
N MET A 245 -3.49 -22.32 -8.75
CA MET A 245 -2.05 -22.01 -8.58
C MET A 245 -1.32 -23.16 -7.88
N ALA A 246 -1.86 -23.69 -6.80
CA ALA A 246 -1.26 -24.81 -6.07
C ALA A 246 -1.17 -26.07 -6.95
N ILE A 247 -2.19 -26.36 -7.77
CA ILE A 247 -2.18 -27.48 -8.72
C ILE A 247 -1.14 -27.26 -9.82
N ARG A 248 -0.99 -26.04 -10.34
CA ARG A 248 0.05 -25.72 -11.33
C ARG A 248 1.44 -25.89 -10.75
N GLU A 249 1.69 -25.35 -9.58
CA GLU A 249 2.96 -25.52 -8.86
C GLU A 249 3.30 -27.00 -8.60
N TRP A 250 2.29 -27.79 -8.21
CA TRP A 250 2.47 -29.22 -8.00
C TRP A 250 2.77 -29.98 -9.33
N ARG A 251 2.17 -29.56 -10.45
CA ARG A 251 2.42 -30.16 -11.78
C ARG A 251 3.75 -29.74 -12.40
N GLU A 252 4.21 -28.53 -12.14
CA GLU A 252 5.46 -27.97 -12.70
C GLU A 252 6.69 -28.42 -11.92
N GLY A 253 6.51 -29.19 -10.84
CA GLY A 253 7.58 -29.74 -10.00
C GLY A 253 8.38 -28.62 -9.35
N THR A 254 8.44 -28.63 -8.04
CA THR A 254 9.13 -27.65 -7.18
C THR A 254 10.51 -27.22 -7.72
N ALA A 255 10.55 -26.22 -8.60
CA ALA A 255 11.78 -25.52 -8.90
C ALA A 255 12.18 -24.74 -7.66
N ASP A 256 13.39 -24.94 -7.20
CA ASP A 256 14.04 -24.27 -6.08
C ASP A 256 13.89 -22.75 -6.24
N PRO A 257 13.35 -22.00 -5.24
CA PRO A 257 13.17 -20.56 -5.34
C PRO A 257 14.49 -19.78 -5.55
N ALA A 258 15.65 -20.43 -5.35
CA ALA A 258 16.96 -19.85 -5.58
C ALA A 258 17.42 -19.85 -7.07
N SER A 259 16.66 -20.49 -7.98
CA SER A 259 17.10 -20.66 -9.39
C SER A 259 16.31 -19.85 -10.43
N CYS A 260 15.28 -19.11 -10.04
CA CYS A 260 14.55 -18.21 -10.94
C CYS A 260 15.17 -16.80 -10.93
N GLY A 261 16.23 -16.61 -11.71
CA GLY A 261 16.55 -15.29 -12.25
C GLY A 261 15.42 -14.88 -13.20
N ALA A 262 14.54 -14.01 -12.74
CA ALA A 262 13.49 -13.45 -13.58
C ALA A 262 14.11 -12.61 -14.70
N PRO A 263 13.60 -12.68 -15.95
CA PRO A 263 13.95 -11.71 -16.96
C PRO A 263 13.43 -10.35 -16.47
N GLY A 264 14.34 -9.36 -16.34
CA GLY A 264 13.99 -8.02 -15.94
C GLY A 264 12.84 -7.48 -16.80
N VAL A 265 11.79 -7.03 -16.15
CA VAL A 265 10.65 -6.38 -16.80
C VAL A 265 11.14 -5.03 -17.31
N ARG A 266 11.25 -4.86 -18.63
CA ARG A 266 11.50 -3.54 -19.22
C ARG A 266 10.21 -2.75 -19.22
N LEU A 267 10.20 -1.65 -18.45
CA LEU A 267 9.14 -0.65 -18.49
C LEU A 267 9.27 0.18 -19.79
N ASP A 268 8.76 -0.34 -20.90
CA ASP A 268 8.53 0.45 -22.10
C ASP A 268 7.11 1.03 -22.03
N VAL A 269 6.98 2.26 -21.56
CA VAL A 269 5.73 3.02 -21.60
C VAL A 269 5.81 3.95 -22.81
N PRO A 270 5.10 3.65 -23.93
CA PRO A 270 5.13 4.52 -25.10
C PRO A 270 4.47 5.88 -24.77
N GLY A 271 5.19 6.97 -25.00
CA GLY A 271 4.63 8.31 -25.04
C GLY A 271 4.86 9.22 -23.82
N LEU A 272 5.68 8.83 -22.86
CA LEU A 272 6.18 9.73 -21.82
C LEU A 272 7.66 10.06 -22.12
N ASP A 273 7.90 11.14 -22.86
CA ASP A 273 9.19 11.82 -22.82
C ASP A 273 9.33 12.42 -21.42
N VAL A 274 10.13 11.80 -20.59
CA VAL A 274 10.53 12.36 -19.29
C VAL A 274 11.67 13.34 -19.60
N PRO A 275 11.48 14.67 -19.45
CA PRO A 275 12.62 15.58 -19.48
C PRO A 275 13.54 15.18 -18.32
N ASP A 276 14.86 15.25 -18.54
CA ASP A 276 15.86 15.16 -17.48
C ASP A 276 15.47 16.15 -16.38
N LEU A 277 14.81 15.66 -15.35
CA LEU A 277 14.49 16.44 -14.16
C LEU A 277 15.79 16.51 -13.35
N ASP A 278 16.53 17.60 -13.52
CA ASP A 278 17.44 18.07 -12.49
C ASP A 278 16.62 18.21 -11.20
N VAL A 279 16.70 17.21 -10.35
CA VAL A 279 16.11 17.26 -9.01
C VAL A 279 16.91 18.31 -8.27
N PRO A 280 16.34 19.48 -7.93
CA PRO A 280 17.07 20.47 -7.17
C PRO A 280 17.43 19.83 -5.83
N ASN A 281 18.71 19.86 -5.50
CA ASN A 281 19.22 19.46 -4.20
C ASN A 281 18.60 20.40 -3.17
N LEU A 282 17.59 19.93 -2.46
CA LEU A 282 16.82 20.70 -1.47
C LEU A 282 17.71 21.25 -0.33
N ALA A 283 18.95 20.76 -0.22
CA ALA A 283 19.93 21.27 0.75
C ALA A 283 20.49 22.67 0.36
N GLU A 284 20.49 23.06 -0.92
CA GLU A 284 21.03 24.36 -1.34
C GLU A 284 20.04 25.53 -1.19
N ALA A 285 18.74 25.25 -1.04
CA ALA A 285 17.72 26.28 -0.85
C ALA A 285 17.65 26.82 0.60
N ALA A 286 18.28 26.15 1.56
CA ALA A 286 18.25 26.55 2.97
C ALA A 286 19.33 27.56 3.37
N GLU A 287 20.33 27.83 2.50
CA GLU A 287 21.41 28.78 2.81
C GLU A 287 21.24 30.19 2.18
N ALA A 288 20.13 30.43 1.46
CA ALA A 288 19.90 31.71 0.75
C ALA A 288 18.69 32.50 1.27
N GLY A 289 18.31 32.33 2.55
CA GLY A 289 17.21 33.08 3.17
C GLY A 289 17.55 33.66 4.51
#